data_54949431dc8858a5397545c19f20d73b
#
_entry.id   54949431dc8858a5397545c19f20d73b
#
_cell.length_a   1.000
_cell.length_b   1.000
_cell.length_c   1.000
_cell.angle_alpha   90.00
_cell.angle_beta   90.00
_cell.angle_gamma   90.00
#
_symmetry.space_group_name_H-M   'P 1'
#
loop_
_entity.id
_entity.type
_entity.pdbx_description
1 polymer ?
#
loop_
_entity_poly.entity_id
_entity_poly.type
_entity_poly.pdbx_seq_one_letter_code
_entity_poly.pdbx_strand_id
1 'polypeptide(L)'
;DFERIYSSDCCEGNFGSCMVDDGQYSFYENAVNASAAYLENEEGKIIARCIIFNEVKDQDGKIWRLAERQYSSEGNDILKRALIDALIKGKYIDGYKKVGASCNEPTAFVDINGNSLSGKRFTIDCDLDWEDTLSYQDTFKWYDIDKRIADNYGNGSLDLGTTHDCLDNSEREYDDYHGYYCNETVLVYVEGREYYCDTDDLDDFIWVDSIDEYHHKDDVQRCPECGKYFVASDGRYSEVTEETYCSYDCLDDAESTYKRENWYYSYYDEEYYENEDEITYFYEWNSGLSEYERKTISEKSADELWEKGELHRFGNDLFDLIDNEFNLPFGYQLIKIAV
;
A
#
# COMPACT_ATOMS: atom_id res chain seq x y z
N ASP A 1 -7.51 -39.39 -5.14
CA ASP A 1 -8.81 -39.28 -4.46
C ASP A 1 -8.58 -39.36 -2.95
N PHE A 2 -8.41 -38.18 -2.32
CA PHE A 2 -8.10 -38.09 -0.89
C PHE A 2 -9.32 -38.46 -0.02
N GLU A 3 -10.53 -38.07 -0.42
CA GLU A 3 -11.75 -38.45 0.27
C GLU A 3 -11.82 -40.00 0.47
N ARG A 4 -11.52 -40.75 -0.58
CA ARG A 4 -11.56 -42.19 -0.55
C ARG A 4 -10.60 -42.82 0.46
N ILE A 5 -9.38 -42.32 0.58
CA ILE A 5 -8.40 -42.90 1.52
C ILE A 5 -8.69 -42.51 2.98
N TYR A 6 -9.57 -41.55 3.22
CA TYR A 6 -10.00 -41.13 4.56
C TYR A 6 -11.42 -41.60 4.91
N SER A 7 -12.15 -42.22 4.00
CA SER A 7 -13.47 -42.79 4.26
C SER A 7 -13.37 -44.17 4.92
N SER A 8 -14.02 -44.30 6.09
CA SER A 8 -14.14 -45.61 6.77
C SER A 8 -14.84 -46.65 5.91
N ASP A 9 -15.80 -46.24 5.08
CA ASP A 9 -16.53 -47.12 4.17
C ASP A 9 -15.63 -47.71 3.08
N CYS A 10 -14.55 -47.06 2.72
CA CYS A 10 -13.62 -47.52 1.70
C CYS A 10 -12.44 -48.32 2.26
N CYS A 11 -12.22 -48.28 3.57
CA CYS A 11 -11.11 -48.95 4.25
C CYS A 11 -11.54 -50.32 4.84
N GLU A 12 -10.59 -51.27 4.93
CA GLU A 12 -10.78 -52.55 5.65
C GLU A 12 -10.27 -52.38 7.09
N GLY A 13 -11.19 -52.55 8.06
CA GLY A 13 -10.83 -52.51 9.48
C GLY A 13 -10.44 -51.11 9.99
N ASN A 14 -9.78 -51.05 11.15
CA ASN A 14 -9.41 -49.80 11.81
C ASN A 14 -8.00 -49.40 11.44
N PHE A 15 -7.85 -48.17 10.90
CA PHE A 15 -6.56 -47.59 10.55
C PHE A 15 -5.89 -46.80 11.69
N GLY A 16 -6.61 -46.57 12.79
CA GLY A 16 -6.08 -45.77 13.91
C GLY A 16 -5.64 -44.32 13.54
N SER A 17 -6.31 -43.75 12.56
CA SER A 17 -6.05 -42.38 12.09
C SER A 17 -7.14 -41.47 12.63
N CYS A 18 -6.74 -40.31 13.20
CA CYS A 18 -7.64 -39.29 13.72
C CYS A 18 -8.35 -38.48 12.61
N MET A 19 -7.96 -38.66 11.35
CA MET A 19 -8.52 -37.94 10.20
C MET A 19 -9.57 -38.74 9.42
N VAL A 20 -9.94 -39.94 9.89
CA VAL A 20 -10.95 -40.74 9.22
C VAL A 20 -12.31 -40.09 9.39
N ASP A 21 -13.03 -39.94 8.28
CA ASP A 21 -14.38 -39.35 8.17
C ASP A 21 -14.48 -37.89 8.67
N ASP A 22 -13.37 -37.16 8.77
CA ASP A 22 -13.32 -35.82 9.38
C ASP A 22 -13.25 -34.66 8.34
N GLY A 23 -13.27 -34.97 7.04
CA GLY A 23 -13.24 -33.97 5.99
C GLY A 23 -11.91 -33.19 5.83
N GLN A 24 -10.94 -33.41 6.73
CA GLN A 24 -9.65 -32.71 6.73
C GLN A 24 -8.74 -33.05 5.53
N TYR A 25 -9.14 -33.97 4.67
CA TYR A 25 -8.43 -34.31 3.44
C TYR A 25 -8.41 -33.16 2.42
N SER A 26 -9.28 -32.15 2.55
CA SER A 26 -9.31 -30.98 1.72
C SER A 26 -7.95 -30.23 1.72
N PHE A 27 -7.23 -30.26 2.84
CA PHE A 27 -5.86 -29.76 2.92
C PHE A 27 -4.95 -30.36 1.84
N TYR A 28 -5.01 -31.67 1.63
CA TYR A 28 -4.17 -32.34 0.63
C TYR A 28 -4.68 -32.14 -0.79
N GLU A 29 -5.94 -31.78 -0.99
CA GLU A 29 -6.52 -31.53 -2.30
C GLU A 29 -6.22 -30.11 -2.78
N ASN A 30 -6.24 -29.14 -1.87
CA ASN A 30 -6.26 -27.72 -2.22
C ASN A 30 -5.00 -26.96 -1.79
N ALA A 31 -4.45 -27.26 -0.60
CA ALA A 31 -3.43 -26.41 0.01
C ALA A 31 -1.99 -26.84 -0.32
N VAL A 32 -1.75 -28.08 -0.72
CA VAL A 32 -0.38 -28.60 -0.93
C VAL A 32 -0.28 -29.46 -2.19
N ASN A 33 0.95 -29.55 -2.73
CA ASN A 33 1.22 -30.47 -3.83
C ASN A 33 1.41 -31.90 -3.30
N ALA A 34 0.32 -32.62 -3.18
CA ALA A 34 0.28 -33.98 -2.63
C ALA A 34 -0.40 -35.01 -3.55
N SER A 35 -0.16 -36.26 -3.28
CA SER A 35 -0.82 -37.44 -3.92
C SER A 35 -1.20 -38.46 -2.88
N ALA A 36 -2.34 -39.13 -3.08
CA ALA A 36 -2.74 -40.26 -2.27
C ALA A 36 -2.15 -41.57 -2.82
N ALA A 37 -1.60 -42.42 -1.96
CA ALA A 37 -1.11 -43.74 -2.30
C ALA A 37 -1.74 -44.80 -1.38
N TYR A 38 -2.17 -45.92 -1.95
CA TYR A 38 -2.83 -46.97 -1.18
C TYR A 38 -2.65 -48.35 -1.82
N LEU A 39 -2.87 -49.38 -1.00
CA LEU A 39 -3.04 -50.77 -1.41
C LEU A 39 -4.49 -51.17 -1.20
N GLU A 40 -5.03 -51.99 -2.13
CA GLU A 40 -6.36 -52.54 -2.07
C GLU A 40 -6.29 -54.07 -1.96
N ASN A 41 -7.31 -54.65 -1.31
CA ASN A 41 -7.57 -56.08 -1.35
C ASN A 41 -8.39 -56.46 -2.62
N GLU A 42 -8.68 -57.76 -2.79
CA GLU A 42 -9.44 -58.25 -3.93
C GLU A 42 -10.89 -57.72 -3.97
N GLU A 43 -11.40 -57.22 -2.85
CA GLU A 43 -12.76 -56.68 -2.74
C GLU A 43 -12.77 -55.15 -3.02
N GLY A 44 -11.61 -54.55 -3.31
CA GLY A 44 -11.48 -53.13 -3.59
C GLY A 44 -11.47 -52.26 -2.32
N LYS A 45 -11.31 -52.86 -1.14
CA LYS A 45 -11.14 -52.14 0.12
C LYS A 45 -9.67 -51.74 0.32
N ILE A 46 -9.43 -50.54 0.81
CA ILE A 46 -8.11 -50.06 1.13
C ILE A 46 -7.58 -50.73 2.38
N ILE A 47 -6.39 -51.35 2.29
CA ILE A 47 -5.72 -52.08 3.37
C ILE A 47 -4.47 -51.40 3.91
N ALA A 48 -3.88 -50.46 3.13
CA ALA A 48 -2.82 -49.55 3.58
C ALA A 48 -2.85 -48.28 2.76
N ARG A 49 -2.46 -47.14 3.37
CA ARG A 49 -2.43 -45.82 2.71
C ARG A 49 -1.33 -44.95 3.24
N CYS A 50 -0.92 -43.95 2.45
CA CYS A 50 -0.12 -42.80 2.89
C CYS A 50 -0.35 -41.60 1.94
N ILE A 51 0.06 -40.42 2.39
CA ILE A 51 0.18 -39.24 1.56
C ILE A 51 1.61 -39.18 1.00
N ILE A 52 1.76 -38.71 -0.23
CA ILE A 52 3.05 -38.37 -0.83
C ILE A 52 3.06 -36.88 -1.06
N PHE A 53 3.95 -36.14 -0.38
CA PHE A 53 4.24 -34.77 -0.73
C PHE A 53 5.20 -34.77 -1.92
N ASN A 54 4.76 -34.21 -3.05
CA ASN A 54 5.46 -34.29 -4.33
C ASN A 54 6.63 -33.30 -4.46
N GLU A 55 6.61 -32.19 -3.70
CA GLU A 55 7.59 -31.11 -3.75
C GLU A 55 7.99 -30.65 -2.35
N VAL A 56 8.83 -31.45 -1.70
CA VAL A 56 9.41 -31.09 -0.39
C VAL A 56 10.77 -30.49 -0.59
N LYS A 57 11.01 -29.27 -0.12
CA LYS A 57 12.32 -28.59 -0.21
C LYS A 57 13.13 -28.84 1.06
N ASP A 58 14.38 -29.25 0.94
CA ASP A 58 15.30 -29.27 2.09
C ASP A 58 16.03 -27.94 2.23
N GLN A 59 16.76 -27.75 3.33
CA GLN A 59 17.54 -26.53 3.61
C GLN A 59 18.61 -26.21 2.56
N ASP A 60 18.98 -27.17 1.72
CA ASP A 60 19.97 -27.03 0.65
C ASP A 60 19.31 -26.73 -0.70
N GLY A 61 17.97 -26.60 -0.73
CA GLY A 61 17.17 -26.36 -1.92
C GLY A 61 16.92 -27.58 -2.79
N LYS A 62 17.28 -28.77 -2.32
CA LYS A 62 16.96 -30.01 -3.03
C LYS A 62 15.50 -30.36 -2.85
N ILE A 63 14.82 -30.74 -3.95
CA ILE A 63 13.45 -31.19 -3.96
C ILE A 63 13.38 -32.70 -3.75
N TRP A 64 12.45 -33.11 -2.91
CA TRP A 64 12.19 -34.50 -2.54
C TRP A 64 10.71 -34.82 -2.75
N ARG A 65 10.42 -36.06 -3.12
CA ARG A 65 9.08 -36.64 -3.00
C ARG A 65 9.10 -37.55 -1.76
N LEU A 66 8.36 -37.14 -0.72
CA LEU A 66 8.38 -37.82 0.57
C LEU A 66 7.01 -38.48 0.87
N ALA A 67 7.03 -39.78 1.13
CA ALA A 67 5.85 -40.45 1.67
C ALA A 67 5.75 -40.19 3.17
N GLU A 68 4.56 -39.68 3.58
CA GLU A 68 4.20 -39.41 4.97
C GLU A 68 3.94 -40.72 5.73
N ARG A 69 3.57 -40.61 6.99
CA ARG A 69 3.21 -41.72 7.86
C ARG A 69 2.23 -42.68 7.18
N GLN A 70 2.55 -43.98 7.27
CA GLN A 70 1.70 -45.00 6.69
C GLN A 70 0.68 -45.49 7.72
N TYR A 71 -0.52 -45.66 7.26
CA TYR A 71 -1.63 -46.28 8.00
C TYR A 71 -2.05 -47.58 7.32
N SER A 72 -2.51 -48.55 8.09
CA SER A 72 -2.96 -49.82 7.56
C SER A 72 -4.04 -50.44 8.44
N SER A 73 -4.79 -51.35 7.87
CA SER A 73 -5.74 -52.19 8.60
C SER A 73 -5.11 -52.80 9.85
N GLU A 74 -5.75 -52.58 11.01
CA GLU A 74 -5.31 -53.07 12.33
C GLU A 74 -3.85 -52.72 12.68
N GLY A 75 -3.30 -51.62 12.10
CA GLY A 75 -1.92 -51.18 12.36
C GLY A 75 -0.83 -52.10 11.80
N ASN A 76 -1.14 -52.93 10.83
CA ASN A 76 -0.27 -53.99 10.32
C ASN A 76 0.97 -53.45 9.59
N ASP A 77 2.15 -53.56 10.21
CA ASP A 77 3.41 -53.07 9.66
C ASP A 77 3.88 -53.81 8.38
N ILE A 78 3.42 -55.02 8.12
CA ILE A 78 3.73 -55.73 6.88
C ILE A 78 3.05 -55.04 5.70
N LEU A 79 1.82 -54.60 5.84
CA LEU A 79 1.08 -53.87 4.82
C LEU A 79 1.70 -52.48 4.58
N LYS A 80 2.10 -51.81 5.64
CA LYS A 80 2.80 -50.49 5.52
C LYS A 80 4.12 -50.64 4.76
N ARG A 81 4.91 -51.70 5.04
CA ARG A 81 6.16 -51.99 4.31
C ARG A 81 5.89 -52.33 2.86
N ALA A 82 4.88 -53.14 2.59
CA ALA A 82 4.48 -53.53 1.23
C ALA A 82 4.11 -52.28 0.39
N LEU A 83 3.41 -51.33 0.99
CA LEU A 83 3.07 -50.04 0.36
C LEU A 83 4.36 -49.26 0.01
N ILE A 84 5.28 -49.10 0.97
CA ILE A 84 6.55 -48.37 0.74
C ILE A 84 7.39 -49.08 -0.32
N ASP A 85 7.52 -50.40 -0.28
CA ASP A 85 8.27 -51.16 -1.28
C ASP A 85 7.71 -51.01 -2.69
N ALA A 86 6.37 -50.96 -2.81
CA ALA A 86 5.70 -50.69 -4.08
C ALA A 86 6.02 -49.28 -4.59
N LEU A 87 6.01 -48.27 -3.73
CA LEU A 87 6.32 -46.88 -4.07
C LEU A 87 7.78 -46.71 -4.49
N ILE A 88 8.72 -47.34 -3.80
CA ILE A 88 10.14 -47.35 -4.16
C ILE A 88 10.34 -48.03 -5.52
N LYS A 89 9.76 -49.21 -5.72
CA LYS A 89 9.85 -49.97 -6.96
C LYS A 89 9.26 -49.18 -8.14
N GLY A 90 8.16 -48.49 -7.91
CA GLY A 90 7.53 -47.59 -8.90
C GLY A 90 8.23 -46.28 -9.12
N LYS A 91 9.27 -45.94 -8.34
CA LYS A 91 10.00 -44.67 -8.36
C LYS A 91 9.11 -43.43 -8.09
N TYR A 92 8.10 -43.61 -7.25
CA TYR A 92 7.15 -42.57 -6.89
C TYR A 92 7.69 -41.65 -5.77
N ILE A 93 8.66 -42.16 -4.95
CA ILE A 93 9.21 -41.44 -3.79
C ILE A 93 10.74 -41.47 -3.79
N ASP A 94 11.34 -40.50 -3.12
CA ASP A 94 12.78 -40.35 -2.88
C ASP A 94 13.13 -40.66 -1.41
N GLY A 95 12.13 -40.61 -0.54
CA GLY A 95 12.22 -40.94 0.88
C GLY A 95 10.85 -41.15 1.50
N TYR A 96 10.82 -41.58 2.75
CA TYR A 96 9.57 -41.89 3.45
C TYR A 96 9.75 -41.74 4.96
N LYS A 97 8.64 -41.45 5.67
CA LYS A 97 8.61 -41.46 7.13
C LYS A 97 8.77 -42.94 7.59
N LYS A 98 9.71 -43.18 8.47
CA LYS A 98 10.10 -44.49 8.93
C LYS A 98 8.85 -45.27 9.39
N VAL A 99 8.68 -46.51 8.89
CA VAL A 99 7.57 -47.37 9.28
C VAL A 99 7.53 -47.56 10.80
N GLY A 100 6.39 -47.30 11.42
CA GLY A 100 6.22 -47.32 12.86
C GLY A 100 6.55 -46.00 13.59
N ALA A 101 7.03 -44.98 12.89
CA ALA A 101 7.21 -43.68 13.50
C ALA A 101 5.86 -43.05 13.91
N SER A 102 5.86 -42.36 15.03
CA SER A 102 4.66 -41.67 15.56
C SER A 102 4.42 -40.32 14.93
N CYS A 103 3.23 -39.76 15.18
CA CYS A 103 2.91 -38.36 14.83
C CYS A 103 3.81 -37.33 15.56
N ASN A 104 4.43 -37.70 16.68
CA ASN A 104 5.33 -36.83 17.44
C ASN A 104 6.80 -36.87 16.95
N GLU A 105 7.06 -37.52 15.83
CA GLU A 105 8.40 -37.63 15.24
C GLU A 105 8.43 -37.01 13.84
N PRO A 106 8.31 -35.67 13.71
CA PRO A 106 8.20 -34.96 12.43
C PRO A 106 9.46 -35.06 11.57
N THR A 107 10.60 -35.45 12.14
CA THR A 107 11.89 -35.59 11.45
C THR A 107 12.28 -37.05 11.13
N ALA A 108 11.44 -38.04 11.45
CA ALA A 108 11.80 -39.45 11.32
C ALA A 108 11.72 -39.94 9.88
N PHE A 109 12.42 -39.31 8.95
CA PHE A 109 12.50 -39.73 7.54
C PHE A 109 13.77 -40.55 7.24
N VAL A 110 13.65 -41.40 6.26
CA VAL A 110 14.76 -42.13 5.63
C VAL A 110 14.66 -42.00 4.11
N ASP A 111 15.79 -42.08 3.43
CA ASP A 111 15.82 -42.19 1.97
C ASP A 111 15.43 -43.58 1.49
N ILE A 112 15.30 -43.78 0.18
CA ILE A 112 14.95 -45.06 -0.42
C ILE A 112 16.00 -46.17 -0.19
N ASN A 113 17.20 -45.84 0.27
CA ASN A 113 18.27 -46.78 0.63
C ASN A 113 18.27 -47.08 2.16
N GLY A 114 17.39 -46.44 2.93
CA GLY A 114 17.31 -46.58 4.39
C GLY A 114 18.24 -45.67 5.17
N ASN A 115 18.92 -44.69 4.54
CA ASN A 115 19.75 -43.76 5.25
C ASN A 115 18.87 -42.70 5.96
N SER A 116 19.23 -42.34 7.19
CA SER A 116 18.47 -41.38 7.97
C SER A 116 18.53 -39.97 7.36
N LEU A 117 17.35 -39.32 7.30
CA LEU A 117 17.18 -37.91 6.92
C LEU A 117 16.78 -37.05 8.13
N SER A 118 16.89 -37.56 9.36
CA SER A 118 16.42 -36.87 10.59
C SER A 118 17.10 -35.52 10.85
N GLY A 119 18.27 -35.26 10.26
CA GLY A 119 18.95 -33.98 10.37
C GLY A 119 18.55 -32.93 9.31
N LYS A 120 17.67 -33.31 8.38
CA LYS A 120 17.21 -32.39 7.36
C LYS A 120 16.00 -31.59 7.82
N ARG A 121 16.04 -30.31 7.48
CA ARG A 121 14.90 -29.39 7.62
C ARG A 121 14.12 -29.38 6.32
N PHE A 122 12.88 -29.75 6.38
CA PHE A 122 12.01 -29.82 5.23
C PHE A 122 10.91 -28.76 5.29
N THR A 123 10.58 -28.21 4.14
CA THR A 123 9.45 -27.30 3.95
C THR A 123 8.61 -27.75 2.77
N ILE A 124 7.32 -27.46 2.82
CA ILE A 124 6.38 -27.57 1.69
C ILE A 124 5.73 -26.21 1.47
N ASP A 125 5.47 -25.88 0.21
CA ASP A 125 4.61 -24.77 -0.13
C ASP A 125 3.17 -25.17 0.27
N CYS A 126 2.47 -24.27 0.96
CA CYS A 126 1.17 -24.56 1.55
C CYS A 126 0.26 -23.35 1.34
N ASP A 127 -0.67 -23.45 0.41
CA ASP A 127 -1.61 -22.38 0.07
C ASP A 127 -2.93 -22.62 0.81
N LEU A 128 -2.96 -22.19 2.08
CA LEU A 128 -4.16 -22.23 2.90
C LEU A 128 -4.92 -20.93 2.71
N ASP A 129 -6.19 -21.04 2.36
CA ASP A 129 -7.11 -19.92 2.47
C ASP A 129 -7.54 -19.74 3.94
N TRP A 130 -7.81 -18.49 4.32
CA TRP A 130 -8.11 -18.12 5.70
C TRP A 130 -9.39 -18.75 6.27
N GLU A 131 -10.28 -19.19 5.41
CA GLU A 131 -11.51 -19.89 5.78
C GLU A 131 -11.31 -21.41 5.88
N ASP A 132 -10.13 -21.91 5.50
CA ASP A 132 -9.85 -23.33 5.52
C ASP A 132 -9.67 -23.85 6.94
N THR A 133 -10.30 -25.00 7.20
CA THR A 133 -10.03 -25.74 8.42
C THR A 133 -8.60 -26.27 8.39
N LEU A 134 -7.81 -25.93 9.40
CA LEU A 134 -6.47 -26.46 9.57
C LEU A 134 -6.54 -27.97 9.77
N SER A 135 -5.96 -28.72 8.83
CA SER A 135 -5.88 -30.15 8.92
C SER A 135 -4.69 -30.55 9.79
N TYR A 136 -4.93 -31.45 10.76
CA TYR A 136 -3.89 -32.06 11.57
C TYR A 136 -2.76 -32.64 10.73
N GLN A 137 -1.52 -32.20 10.99
CA GLN A 137 -0.34 -32.70 10.29
C GLN A 137 0.60 -33.50 11.18
N ASP A 138 1.01 -34.68 10.71
CA ASP A 138 1.99 -35.51 11.41
C ASP A 138 3.43 -35.02 11.26
N THR A 139 3.75 -34.31 10.19
CA THR A 139 5.12 -33.88 9.83
C THR A 139 5.27 -32.40 9.68
N PHE A 140 4.53 -31.80 8.77
CA PHE A 140 4.64 -30.36 8.48
C PHE A 140 3.72 -29.59 9.42
N LYS A 141 4.13 -29.53 10.69
CA LYS A 141 3.29 -29.04 11.79
C LYS A 141 3.30 -27.53 11.95
N TRP A 142 4.35 -26.87 11.50
CA TRP A 142 4.52 -25.44 11.75
C TRP A 142 4.34 -24.68 10.46
N TYR A 143 3.30 -23.86 10.42
CA TYR A 143 2.92 -23.06 9.27
C TYR A 143 3.33 -21.60 9.46
N ASP A 144 4.07 -21.09 8.47
CA ASP A 144 4.42 -19.66 8.35
C ASP A 144 3.45 -19.06 7.34
N ILE A 145 2.55 -18.23 7.85
CA ILE A 145 1.44 -17.70 7.08
C ILE A 145 1.89 -16.66 6.05
N ASP A 146 2.91 -15.86 6.40
CA ASP A 146 3.42 -14.80 5.53
C ASP A 146 4.18 -15.37 4.33
N LYS A 147 4.86 -16.49 4.54
CA LYS A 147 5.61 -17.20 3.49
C LYS A 147 4.82 -18.29 2.79
N ARG A 148 3.61 -18.62 3.29
CA ARG A 148 2.78 -19.73 2.83
C ARG A 148 3.55 -21.04 2.74
N ILE A 149 4.31 -21.36 3.78
CA ILE A 149 5.08 -22.60 3.89
C ILE A 149 4.79 -23.32 5.21
N ALA A 150 4.75 -24.65 5.15
CA ALA A 150 4.77 -25.45 6.37
C ALA A 150 6.09 -26.22 6.51
N ASP A 151 6.58 -26.37 7.73
CA ASP A 151 7.85 -26.99 8.04
C ASP A 151 7.77 -28.13 9.08
N ASN A 152 8.89 -28.87 9.22
CA ASN A 152 9.02 -29.98 10.18
C ASN A 152 9.98 -29.69 11.34
N TYR A 153 10.37 -28.42 11.55
CA TYR A 153 11.44 -28.06 12.50
C TYR A 153 11.10 -26.87 13.44
N GLY A 154 9.85 -26.40 13.43
CA GLY A 154 9.36 -25.45 14.43
C GLY A 154 9.63 -23.98 14.13
N ASN A 155 9.60 -23.56 12.88
CA ASN A 155 9.85 -22.17 12.49
C ASN A 155 8.58 -21.38 12.13
N GLY A 156 7.46 -22.05 11.90
CA GLY A 156 6.18 -21.40 11.63
C GLY A 156 5.48 -20.92 12.93
N SER A 157 4.62 -19.91 12.80
CA SER A 157 3.88 -19.32 13.91
C SER A 157 2.64 -20.12 14.32
N LEU A 158 2.06 -20.91 13.40
CA LEU A 158 0.88 -21.71 13.66
C LEU A 158 1.24 -23.19 13.79
N ASP A 159 0.63 -23.89 14.76
CA ASP A 159 0.82 -25.32 14.99
C ASP A 159 -0.32 -26.15 14.35
N LEU A 160 -0.05 -26.73 13.20
CA LEU A 160 -0.95 -27.69 12.53
C LEU A 160 -0.96 -29.07 13.21
N GLY A 161 -0.30 -29.23 14.33
CA GLY A 161 -0.27 -30.47 15.13
C GLY A 161 -1.44 -30.60 16.10
N THR A 162 -2.32 -29.62 16.17
CA THR A 162 -3.58 -29.64 16.93
C THR A 162 -4.74 -30.01 16.01
N THR A 163 -5.73 -30.71 16.51
CA THR A 163 -6.92 -31.11 15.72
C THR A 163 -7.99 -30.03 15.84
N HIS A 164 -8.70 -29.78 14.75
CA HIS A 164 -9.94 -28.98 14.68
C HIS A 164 -9.85 -27.46 14.81
N ASP A 165 -8.68 -26.87 14.72
CA ASP A 165 -8.60 -25.43 14.69
C ASP A 165 -8.79 -24.91 13.26
N CYS A 166 -9.71 -23.98 13.08
CA CYS A 166 -9.69 -23.07 11.94
C CYS A 166 -8.55 -22.08 12.12
N LEU A 167 -8.02 -21.54 11.04
CA LEU A 167 -7.19 -20.34 11.11
C LEU A 167 -8.01 -19.29 11.85
N ASP A 168 -7.61 -18.96 13.08
CA ASP A 168 -8.29 -17.93 13.86
C ASP A 168 -7.91 -16.57 13.31
N ASN A 169 -8.80 -16.00 12.52
CA ASN A 169 -8.65 -14.63 11.99
C ASN A 169 -9.14 -13.57 12.98
N SER A 170 -9.56 -13.96 14.20
CA SER A 170 -10.12 -13.01 15.18
C SER A 170 -9.13 -11.92 15.62
N GLU A 171 -7.83 -12.15 15.43
CA GLU A 171 -6.77 -11.18 15.71
C GLU A 171 -6.19 -10.52 14.43
N ARG A 172 -6.77 -10.81 13.26
CA ARG A 172 -6.31 -10.25 11.98
C ARG A 172 -7.37 -9.36 11.36
N GLU A 173 -6.90 -8.31 10.73
CA GLU A 173 -7.72 -7.36 9.99
C GLU A 173 -7.62 -7.65 8.49
N TYR A 174 -8.68 -7.34 7.77
CA TYR A 174 -8.72 -7.54 6.33
C TYR A 174 -8.32 -6.26 5.61
N ASP A 175 -7.22 -6.33 4.86
CA ASP A 175 -6.83 -5.31 3.90
C ASP A 175 -7.76 -5.44 2.68
N ASP A 176 -8.74 -4.57 2.56
CA ASP A 176 -9.72 -4.60 1.47
C ASP A 176 -9.22 -3.86 0.21
N TYR A 177 -8.12 -3.12 0.32
CA TYR A 177 -7.45 -2.51 -0.84
C TYR A 177 -6.65 -3.54 -1.64
N HIS A 178 -5.86 -4.39 -0.97
CA HIS A 178 -5.06 -5.44 -1.61
C HIS A 178 -5.74 -6.82 -1.62
N GLY A 179 -6.72 -7.07 -0.74
CA GLY A 179 -7.51 -8.30 -0.72
C GLY A 179 -6.89 -9.44 0.07
N TYR A 180 -6.18 -9.18 1.16
CA TYR A 180 -5.60 -10.19 2.05
C TYR A 180 -5.76 -9.84 3.53
N TYR A 181 -5.48 -10.82 4.42
CA TYR A 181 -5.48 -10.60 5.86
C TYR A 181 -4.09 -10.24 6.39
N CYS A 182 -4.00 -9.19 7.21
CA CYS A 182 -2.78 -8.66 7.80
C CYS A 182 -2.89 -8.53 9.33
N ASN A 183 -1.86 -8.06 9.99
CA ASN A 183 -1.85 -7.90 11.44
C ASN A 183 -2.59 -6.65 11.91
N GLU A 184 -2.50 -5.57 11.16
CA GLU A 184 -3.06 -4.27 11.50
C GLU A 184 -3.37 -3.50 10.22
N THR A 185 -4.52 -2.84 10.17
CA THR A 185 -4.88 -1.98 9.04
C THR A 185 -5.01 -0.52 9.47
N VAL A 186 -4.89 0.35 8.50
CA VAL A 186 -5.20 1.77 8.65
C VAL A 186 -6.19 2.18 7.57
N LEU A 187 -7.05 3.14 7.91
CA LEU A 187 -7.99 3.71 6.96
C LEU A 187 -7.24 4.55 5.92
N VAL A 188 -7.50 4.30 4.65
CA VAL A 188 -6.93 5.02 3.52
C VAL A 188 -8.03 5.46 2.56
N TYR A 189 -7.76 6.49 1.75
CA TYR A 189 -8.73 7.04 0.80
C TYR A 189 -8.19 6.94 -0.63
N VAL A 190 -9.02 6.42 -1.55
CA VAL A 190 -8.76 6.33 -2.99
C VAL A 190 -9.95 6.89 -3.74
N GLU A 191 -9.76 7.93 -4.55
CA GLU A 191 -10.84 8.62 -5.27
C GLU A 191 -12.05 8.99 -4.37
N GLY A 192 -11.77 9.35 -3.10
CA GLY A 192 -12.75 9.70 -2.09
C GLY A 192 -13.53 8.52 -1.49
N ARG A 193 -13.08 7.27 -1.69
CA ARG A 193 -13.62 6.06 -1.06
C ARG A 193 -12.69 5.55 0.02
N GLU A 194 -13.28 5.04 1.08
CA GLU A 194 -12.59 4.45 2.23
C GLU A 194 -12.20 3.00 1.94
N TYR A 195 -10.96 2.65 2.31
CA TYR A 195 -10.42 1.29 2.30
C TYR A 195 -9.60 1.08 3.58
N TYR A 196 -9.53 -0.17 4.02
CA TYR A 196 -8.57 -0.59 5.03
C TYR A 196 -7.34 -1.17 4.32
N CYS A 197 -6.16 -0.68 4.63
CA CYS A 197 -4.90 -1.08 4.02
C CYS A 197 -3.91 -1.53 5.11
N ASP A 198 -3.10 -2.55 4.83
CA ASP A 198 -2.04 -3.02 5.72
C ASP A 198 -1.09 -1.87 6.09
N THR A 199 -0.82 -1.70 7.38
CA THR A 199 0.11 -0.68 7.87
C THR A 199 1.54 -0.85 7.36
N ASP A 200 1.90 -2.07 6.95
CA ASP A 200 3.22 -2.39 6.39
C ASP A 200 3.29 -2.19 4.86
N ASP A 201 2.15 -1.91 4.19
CA ASP A 201 2.06 -1.77 2.71
C ASP A 201 1.37 -0.46 2.28
N LEU A 202 1.94 0.67 2.74
CA LEU A 202 1.44 2.02 2.46
C LEU A 202 2.19 2.73 1.32
N ASP A 203 2.92 2.01 0.48
CA ASP A 203 3.77 2.59 -0.58
C ASP A 203 2.99 3.44 -1.60
N ASP A 204 1.71 3.15 -1.80
CA ASP A 204 0.84 3.90 -2.71
C ASP A 204 0.11 5.08 -2.05
N PHE A 205 0.32 5.30 -0.74
CA PHE A 205 -0.38 6.31 0.03
C PHE A 205 0.53 7.40 0.58
N ILE A 206 -0.02 8.59 0.72
CA ILE A 206 0.66 9.76 1.30
C ILE A 206 -0.17 10.26 2.48
N TRP A 207 0.51 10.46 3.62
CA TRP A 207 -0.10 11.09 4.77
C TRP A 207 -0.32 12.58 4.53
N VAL A 208 -1.54 13.05 4.74
CA VAL A 208 -1.93 14.45 4.61
C VAL A 208 -2.12 15.07 5.99
N ASP A 209 -1.09 15.75 6.49
CA ASP A 209 -1.03 16.32 7.85
C ASP A 209 -2.22 17.23 8.22
N SER A 210 -2.83 17.91 7.26
CA SER A 210 -3.90 18.89 7.52
C SER A 210 -5.23 18.28 7.91
N ILE A 211 -5.42 16.98 7.60
CA ILE A 211 -6.66 16.24 7.86
C ILE A 211 -6.42 14.95 8.62
N ASP A 212 -5.14 14.61 8.93
CA ASP A 212 -4.72 13.40 9.63
C ASP A 212 -5.22 12.12 8.93
N GLU A 213 -5.03 12.02 7.58
CA GLU A 213 -5.52 10.92 6.77
C GLU A 213 -4.49 10.47 5.73
N TYR A 214 -4.53 9.17 5.35
CA TYR A 214 -3.80 8.64 4.20
C TYR A 214 -4.63 8.70 2.93
N HIS A 215 -4.09 9.30 1.88
CA HIS A 215 -4.71 9.36 0.55
C HIS A 215 -3.81 8.76 -0.50
N HIS A 216 -4.40 8.13 -1.53
CA HIS A 216 -3.65 7.61 -2.65
C HIS A 216 -2.83 8.71 -3.32
N LYS A 217 -1.59 8.39 -3.70
CA LYS A 217 -0.63 9.36 -4.28
C LYS A 217 -1.16 10.12 -5.49
N ASP A 218 -2.08 9.50 -6.27
CA ASP A 218 -2.70 10.15 -7.44
C ASP A 218 -3.78 11.18 -7.05
N ASP A 219 -4.30 11.12 -5.81
CA ASP A 219 -5.32 12.04 -5.29
C ASP A 219 -4.71 13.23 -4.54
N VAL A 220 -3.38 13.24 -4.35
CA VAL A 220 -2.67 14.27 -3.57
C VAL A 220 -1.79 15.14 -4.43
N GLN A 221 -1.71 16.41 -4.07
CA GLN A 221 -0.78 17.37 -4.67
C GLN A 221 0.10 17.99 -3.59
N ARG A 222 1.28 18.47 -4.00
CA ARG A 222 2.17 19.23 -3.13
C ARG A 222 1.96 20.71 -3.35
N CYS A 223 1.64 21.44 -2.31
CA CYS A 223 1.48 22.90 -2.38
C CYS A 223 2.81 23.56 -2.77
N PRO A 224 2.85 24.37 -3.85
CA PRO A 224 4.08 25.01 -4.29
C PRO A 224 4.59 26.07 -3.30
N GLU A 225 3.71 26.67 -2.51
CA GLU A 225 4.07 27.70 -1.54
C GLU A 225 4.66 27.10 -0.25
N CYS A 226 3.90 26.25 0.45
CA CYS A 226 4.33 25.71 1.76
C CYS A 226 4.99 24.33 1.69
N GLY A 227 4.91 23.64 0.56
CA GLY A 227 5.50 22.32 0.34
C GLY A 227 4.75 21.16 1.00
N LYS A 228 3.62 21.38 1.66
CA LYS A 228 2.79 20.34 2.27
C LYS A 228 1.92 19.63 1.24
N TYR A 229 1.58 18.39 1.53
CA TYR A 229 0.61 17.64 0.75
C TYR A 229 -0.83 18.02 1.10
N PHE A 230 -1.73 17.97 0.12
CA PHE A 230 -3.16 18.21 0.27
C PHE A 230 -3.93 17.40 -0.77
N VAL A 231 -5.19 17.10 -0.49
CA VAL A 231 -6.07 16.39 -1.44
C VAL A 231 -6.38 17.31 -2.62
N ALA A 232 -6.11 16.86 -3.83
CA ALA A 232 -6.18 17.69 -5.04
C ALA A 232 -7.56 18.33 -5.25
N SER A 233 -8.66 17.63 -4.88
CA SER A 233 -10.02 18.14 -4.96
C SER A 233 -10.29 19.34 -4.03
N ASP A 234 -9.51 19.49 -2.97
CA ASP A 234 -9.68 20.55 -1.97
C ASP A 234 -8.82 21.77 -2.25
N GLY A 235 -7.99 21.69 -3.29
CA GLY A 235 -7.09 22.75 -3.72
C GLY A 235 -7.79 24.03 -4.13
N ARG A 236 -7.05 25.15 -4.06
CA ARG A 236 -7.46 26.48 -4.46
C ARG A 236 -6.64 26.89 -5.68
N TYR A 237 -7.27 26.93 -6.82
CA TYR A 237 -6.62 27.36 -8.07
C TYR A 237 -6.49 28.87 -8.14
N SER A 238 -5.30 29.35 -8.51
CA SER A 238 -5.02 30.75 -8.79
C SER A 238 -4.97 31.00 -10.30
N GLU A 239 -5.77 31.95 -10.77
CA GLU A 239 -5.68 32.45 -12.17
C GLU A 239 -4.41 33.30 -12.39
N VAL A 240 -3.82 33.82 -11.31
CA VAL A 240 -2.64 34.70 -11.38
C VAL A 240 -1.36 33.90 -11.57
N THR A 241 -1.21 32.81 -10.84
CA THR A 241 0.00 31.96 -10.89
C THR A 241 -0.20 30.72 -11.74
N GLU A 242 -1.43 30.40 -12.15
CA GLU A 242 -1.84 29.19 -12.87
C GLU A 242 -1.54 27.89 -12.09
N GLU A 243 -1.47 27.97 -10.73
CA GLU A 243 -1.16 26.87 -9.85
C GLU A 243 -2.24 26.62 -8.80
N THR A 244 -2.20 25.44 -8.15
CA THR A 244 -3.17 25.04 -7.12
C THR A 244 -2.49 24.99 -5.75
N TYR A 245 -3.11 25.59 -4.75
CA TYR A 245 -2.60 25.75 -3.39
C TYR A 245 -3.46 25.03 -2.36
N CYS A 246 -2.86 24.63 -1.23
CA CYS A 246 -3.55 23.89 -0.18
C CYS A 246 -4.55 24.74 0.63
N SER A 247 -4.41 26.06 0.63
CA SER A 247 -5.23 26.99 1.43
C SER A 247 -5.33 28.36 0.78
N TYR A 248 -6.27 29.16 1.23
CA TYR A 248 -6.35 30.57 0.83
C TYR A 248 -5.14 31.38 1.28
N ASP A 249 -4.57 31.10 2.46
CA ASP A 249 -3.36 31.82 2.93
C ASP A 249 -2.19 31.57 1.99
N CYS A 250 -1.94 30.31 1.57
CA CYS A 250 -0.88 30.00 0.60
C CYS A 250 -1.14 30.60 -0.78
N LEU A 251 -2.41 30.68 -1.20
CA LEU A 251 -2.80 31.31 -2.47
C LEU A 251 -2.53 32.80 -2.41
N ASP A 252 -3.00 33.49 -1.36
CA ASP A 252 -2.85 34.92 -1.19
C ASP A 252 -1.36 35.35 -1.08
N ASP A 253 -0.56 34.57 -0.34
CA ASP A 253 0.89 34.81 -0.21
C ASP A 253 1.60 34.66 -1.56
N ALA A 254 1.29 33.59 -2.31
CA ALA A 254 1.86 33.32 -3.61
C ALA A 254 1.46 34.38 -4.65
N GLU A 255 0.17 34.74 -4.73
CA GLU A 255 -0.32 35.79 -5.62
C GLU A 255 0.27 37.13 -5.28
N SER A 256 0.39 37.49 -3.99
CA SER A 256 0.99 38.73 -3.54
C SER A 256 2.47 38.82 -3.93
N THR A 257 3.17 37.66 -3.80
CA THR A 257 4.59 37.60 -4.20
C THR A 257 4.73 37.68 -5.71
N TYR A 258 3.91 36.93 -6.47
CA TYR A 258 3.92 36.94 -7.93
C TYR A 258 3.64 38.37 -8.49
N LYS A 259 2.58 39.01 -7.98
CA LYS A 259 2.21 40.38 -8.35
C LYS A 259 3.35 41.38 -8.07
N ARG A 260 3.98 41.29 -6.88
CA ARG A 260 5.11 42.15 -6.50
C ARG A 260 6.33 41.99 -7.44
N GLU A 261 6.56 40.79 -7.94
CA GLU A 261 7.73 40.49 -8.77
C GLU A 261 7.48 40.70 -10.27
N ASN A 262 6.25 40.57 -10.74
CA ASN A 262 5.94 40.54 -12.17
C ASN A 262 5.01 41.63 -12.65
N TRP A 263 4.27 42.29 -11.75
CA TRP A 263 3.31 43.34 -12.09
C TRP A 263 3.82 44.73 -11.75
N TYR A 264 3.15 45.78 -12.28
CA TYR A 264 3.47 47.16 -12.08
C TYR A 264 2.70 47.72 -10.90
N TYR A 265 3.40 48.25 -9.90
CA TYR A 265 2.78 48.83 -8.70
C TYR A 265 2.34 50.27 -8.93
N SER A 266 1.08 50.56 -8.65
CA SER A 266 0.57 51.92 -8.53
C SER A 266 0.73 52.43 -7.09
N TYR A 267 1.55 53.45 -6.93
CA TYR A 267 1.75 54.07 -5.62
C TYR A 267 0.50 54.77 -5.10
N TYR A 268 -0.30 55.35 -6.01
CA TYR A 268 -1.51 56.09 -5.66
C TYR A 268 -2.65 55.18 -5.28
N ASP A 269 -2.87 54.11 -6.06
CA ASP A 269 -3.96 53.15 -5.85
C ASP A 269 -3.62 52.09 -4.79
N GLU A 270 -2.33 51.98 -4.42
CA GLU A 270 -1.80 50.91 -3.55
C GLU A 270 -2.06 49.50 -4.09
N GLU A 271 -2.15 49.35 -5.43
CA GLU A 271 -2.47 48.12 -6.13
C GLU A 271 -1.46 47.78 -7.21
N TYR A 272 -1.48 46.48 -7.64
CA TYR A 272 -0.65 45.98 -8.73
C TYR A 272 -1.46 45.79 -10.01
N TYR A 273 -0.87 46.12 -11.17
CA TYR A 273 -1.47 46.02 -12.49
C TYR A 273 -0.61 45.13 -13.39
N GLU A 274 -1.25 44.29 -14.19
CA GLU A 274 -0.55 43.29 -15.00
C GLU A 274 0.21 43.95 -16.17
N ASN A 275 -0.37 44.95 -16.81
CA ASN A 275 0.18 45.59 -18.01
C ASN A 275 0.80 46.96 -17.72
N GLU A 276 1.93 47.20 -18.35
CA GLU A 276 2.64 48.50 -18.20
C GLU A 276 1.80 49.70 -18.69
N ASP A 277 0.93 49.51 -19.67
CA ASP A 277 0.07 50.54 -20.23
C ASP A 277 -1.13 50.92 -19.36
N GLU A 278 -1.37 50.14 -18.28
CA GLU A 278 -2.36 50.50 -17.24
C GLU A 278 -1.81 51.47 -16.20
N ILE A 279 -0.50 51.75 -16.23
CA ILE A 279 0.21 52.61 -15.25
C ILE A 279 0.83 53.77 -15.94
N THR A 280 0.64 54.92 -15.33
CA THR A 280 1.33 56.16 -15.73
C THR A 280 2.06 56.79 -14.55
N TYR A 281 2.66 57.93 -14.79
CA TYR A 281 3.42 58.64 -13.77
C TYR A 281 2.77 59.98 -13.48
N PHE A 282 2.78 60.37 -12.17
CA PHE A 282 2.47 61.71 -11.75
C PHE A 282 3.56 62.25 -10.83
N TYR A 283 3.58 63.53 -10.64
CA TYR A 283 4.52 64.22 -9.73
C TYR A 283 3.76 64.77 -8.56
N GLU A 284 4.06 64.29 -7.35
CA GLU A 284 3.51 64.72 -6.09
C GLU A 284 4.48 65.67 -5.39
N TRP A 285 3.98 66.79 -4.85
CA TRP A 285 4.80 67.72 -4.11
C TRP A 285 5.20 67.23 -2.73
N ASN A 286 6.48 66.97 -2.51
CA ASN A 286 7.03 66.68 -1.19
C ASN A 286 7.43 67.92 -0.45
N SER A 287 6.60 68.38 0.51
CA SER A 287 6.86 69.60 1.28
C SER A 287 8.09 69.52 2.18
N GLY A 288 8.49 68.31 2.60
CA GLY A 288 9.67 68.05 3.43
C GLY A 288 10.98 68.24 2.66
N LEU A 289 11.00 67.95 1.37
CA LEU A 289 12.17 68.10 0.47
C LEU A 289 12.07 69.33 -0.37
N SER A 290 10.92 69.95 -0.45
CA SER A 290 10.62 71.11 -1.31
C SER A 290 10.88 70.80 -2.81
N GLU A 291 10.50 69.58 -3.23
CA GLU A 291 10.63 69.11 -4.61
C GLU A 291 9.46 68.21 -4.99
N TYR A 292 9.29 67.98 -6.30
CA TYR A 292 8.33 67.00 -6.82
C TYR A 292 8.94 65.65 -6.89
N GLU A 293 8.26 64.66 -6.31
CA GLU A 293 8.61 63.26 -6.40
C GLU A 293 7.77 62.57 -7.48
N ARG A 294 8.42 61.78 -8.33
CA ARG A 294 7.76 60.99 -9.36
C ARG A 294 7.21 59.74 -8.74
N LYS A 295 5.91 59.52 -8.88
CA LYS A 295 5.17 58.34 -8.39
C LYS A 295 4.34 57.72 -9.50
N THR A 296 3.91 56.49 -9.28
CA THR A 296 3.05 55.74 -10.21
C THR A 296 1.59 55.84 -9.81
N ILE A 297 0.71 55.87 -10.81
CA ILE A 297 -0.76 55.88 -10.68
C ILE A 297 -1.35 55.07 -11.84
N SER A 298 -2.49 54.40 -11.64
CA SER A 298 -3.18 53.79 -12.77
C SER A 298 -3.67 54.83 -13.76
N GLU A 299 -3.68 54.52 -15.05
CA GLU A 299 -4.24 55.39 -16.08
C GLU A 299 -5.67 55.81 -15.75
N LYS A 300 -6.48 54.85 -15.26
CA LYS A 300 -7.85 55.08 -14.84
C LYS A 300 -7.96 56.15 -13.72
N SER A 301 -7.18 56.00 -12.64
CA SER A 301 -7.20 56.94 -11.53
C SER A 301 -6.65 58.31 -11.93
N ALA A 302 -5.65 58.33 -12.82
CA ALA A 302 -5.10 59.56 -13.37
C ALA A 302 -6.16 60.34 -14.18
N ASP A 303 -6.94 59.68 -15.01
CA ASP A 303 -8.04 60.28 -15.77
C ASP A 303 -9.14 60.79 -14.85
N GLU A 304 -9.54 60.04 -13.83
CA GLU A 304 -10.54 60.42 -12.84
C GLU A 304 -10.09 61.68 -12.06
N LEU A 305 -8.85 61.77 -11.63
CA LEU A 305 -8.31 62.93 -10.91
C LEU A 305 -8.14 64.12 -11.83
N TRP A 306 -7.79 63.90 -13.08
CA TRP A 306 -7.74 64.94 -14.11
C TRP A 306 -9.16 65.56 -14.34
N GLU A 307 -10.19 64.74 -14.47
CA GLU A 307 -11.56 65.23 -14.64
C GLU A 307 -12.06 66.03 -13.43
N LYS A 308 -11.65 65.65 -12.22
CA LYS A 308 -11.94 66.36 -10.97
C LYS A 308 -11.12 67.65 -10.79
N GLY A 309 -10.09 67.82 -11.59
CA GLY A 309 -9.17 68.96 -11.47
C GLY A 309 -8.18 68.82 -10.31
N GLU A 310 -7.95 67.62 -9.86
CA GLU A 310 -7.00 67.28 -8.79
C GLU A 310 -5.60 67.03 -9.34
N LEU A 311 -5.50 66.48 -10.59
CA LEU A 311 -4.24 66.46 -11.36
C LEU A 311 -4.25 67.47 -12.49
N HIS A 312 -3.10 67.97 -12.82
CA HIS A 312 -2.89 68.98 -13.86
C HIS A 312 -1.79 68.53 -14.84
N ARG A 313 -2.05 68.66 -16.13
CA ARG A 313 -1.10 68.28 -17.18
C ARG A 313 -0.20 69.48 -17.60
N PHE A 314 1.09 69.27 -17.50
CA PHE A 314 2.09 70.17 -18.00
C PHE A 314 2.97 69.48 -19.05
N GLY A 315 2.75 69.73 -20.28
CA GLY A 315 3.36 69.01 -21.37
C GLY A 315 2.80 67.53 -21.42
N ASN A 316 3.68 66.61 -21.25
CA ASN A 316 3.31 65.16 -21.18
C ASN A 316 3.21 64.62 -19.73
N ASP A 317 3.51 65.46 -18.74
CA ASP A 317 3.58 65.06 -17.33
C ASP A 317 2.35 65.51 -16.56
N LEU A 318 1.92 64.66 -15.57
CA LEU A 318 0.83 64.94 -14.65
C LEU A 318 1.37 65.38 -13.29
N PHE A 319 0.75 66.38 -12.68
CA PHE A 319 1.15 66.96 -11.39
C PHE A 319 -0.05 67.15 -10.48
N ASP A 320 0.13 66.88 -9.18
CA ASP A 320 -0.83 67.36 -8.19
C ASP A 320 -0.58 68.87 -7.90
N LEU A 321 -1.62 69.61 -7.68
CA LEU A 321 -1.56 70.94 -7.23
C LEU A 321 -1.98 71.04 -5.78
N ILE A 322 -1.00 71.18 -4.89
CA ILE A 322 -1.25 71.49 -3.49
C ILE A 322 -1.37 72.98 -3.25
N ASP A 323 -2.49 73.38 -2.67
CA ASP A 323 -2.78 74.64 -2.00
C ASP A 323 -2.11 75.90 -2.55
N ASN A 324 -2.80 76.59 -3.44
CA ASN A 324 -2.74 78.06 -3.74
C ASN A 324 -1.38 78.73 -3.90
N GLU A 325 -0.24 78.12 -3.71
CA GLU A 325 1.08 78.60 -4.02
C GLU A 325 1.70 77.72 -5.11
N PHE A 326 1.65 78.26 -6.34
CA PHE A 326 2.17 77.55 -7.52
C PHE A 326 3.69 77.46 -7.48
N ASN A 327 4.22 76.40 -6.97
CA ASN A 327 5.56 75.95 -7.33
C ASN A 327 5.45 75.17 -8.63
N LEU A 328 5.54 75.86 -9.77
CA LEU A 328 5.45 75.14 -11.07
C LEU A 328 6.71 74.32 -11.31
N PRO A 329 6.54 73.03 -11.76
CA PRO A 329 7.69 72.19 -11.96
C PRO A 329 8.58 72.62 -13.13
N PHE A 330 9.89 72.40 -12.98
CA PHE A 330 10.89 72.41 -14.06
C PHE A 330 10.84 73.60 -15.07
N GLY A 331 10.80 74.83 -14.59
CA GLY A 331 10.94 75.98 -15.44
C GLY A 331 9.67 76.47 -16.12
N TYR A 332 8.52 75.94 -15.84
CA TYR A 332 7.24 76.53 -16.21
C TYR A 332 7.01 77.83 -15.43
N GLN A 333 6.63 78.84 -16.13
CA GLN A 333 6.31 80.16 -15.51
C GLN A 333 4.85 80.49 -15.75
N LEU A 334 4.16 80.90 -14.68
CA LEU A 334 2.81 81.45 -14.81
C LEU A 334 2.85 82.78 -15.59
N ILE A 335 2.34 82.72 -16.81
CA ILE A 335 2.16 83.98 -17.58
C ILE A 335 0.86 84.63 -17.09
N LYS A 336 0.93 85.64 -16.32
CA LYS A 336 -0.19 86.49 -15.98
C LYS A 336 -0.78 87.12 -17.26
N ILE A 337 -1.94 86.61 -17.68
CA ILE A 337 -2.73 87.32 -18.68
C ILE A 337 -3.46 88.46 -17.93
N ALA A 338 -3.00 89.69 -18.08
CA ALA A 338 -3.77 90.75 -17.61
C ALA A 338 -4.97 90.94 -18.55
N VAL A 339 -6.19 90.84 -18.02
CA VAL A 339 -7.45 91.20 -18.68
C VAL A 339 -7.69 92.67 -18.51
#